data_da2ea8089b729cf69b76e1059b333e74
#
_entry.id   da2ea8089b729cf69b76e1059b333e74
#
_cell.length_a   1.000
_cell.length_b   1.000
_cell.length_c   1.000
_cell.angle_alpha   90.00
_cell.angle_beta   90.00
_cell.angle_gamma   90.00
#
_symmetry.space_group_name_H-M   'P 1'
#
loop_
_entity.id
_entity.type
_entity.pdbx_description
1 polymer ?
#
loop_
_entity_poly.entity_id
_entity_poly.type
_entity_poly.pdbx_seq_one_letter_code
_entity_poly.pdbx_strand_id
1 'polypeptide(L)'
;MPQLTELTVILSNLVTFSRLLRNPTTKQEMADLNRQPSVAFVGYPVSQAADILMMRPQYVPVGPDQRPQIELAREIAQRFNSQFGDLFPVPGGVYGEQSRGTDGGSKMSTSLGNAINLCDYPETIERKVDAMQTDSARVQRNDPGRSERCPVHRFHQGIGTDSLNQIEEGCRSGALGCVD
;
A
#
# COMPACT_ATOMS: atom_id res chain seq x y z
N MET A 1 -12.49 -19.16 8.03
CA MET A 1 -13.96 -19.27 7.91
C MET A 1 -14.28 -20.13 6.69
N PRO A 2 -15.02 -21.25 6.83
CA PRO A 2 -15.31 -22.13 5.68
C PRO A 2 -16.05 -21.41 4.55
N GLN A 3 -16.96 -20.48 4.88
CA GLN A 3 -17.76 -19.72 3.93
C GLN A 3 -16.90 -18.85 3.00
N LEU A 4 -15.79 -18.30 3.48
CA LEU A 4 -14.89 -17.53 2.64
C LEU A 4 -14.22 -18.40 1.57
N THR A 5 -13.77 -19.60 1.96
CA THR A 5 -13.16 -20.54 1.01
C THR A 5 -14.18 -21.00 -0.03
N GLU A 6 -15.42 -21.29 0.39
CA GLU A 6 -16.51 -21.66 -0.50
C GLU A 6 -16.82 -20.54 -1.50
N LEU A 7 -16.95 -19.29 -1.01
CA LEU A 7 -17.16 -18.12 -1.86
C LEU A 7 -15.99 -17.93 -2.85
N THR A 8 -14.75 -18.08 -2.40
CA THR A 8 -13.56 -18.00 -3.27
C THR A 8 -13.66 -19.00 -4.43
N VAL A 9 -14.05 -20.25 -4.15
CA VAL A 9 -14.22 -21.29 -5.19
C VAL A 9 -15.34 -20.91 -6.17
N ILE A 10 -16.47 -20.43 -5.67
CA ILE A 10 -17.60 -19.98 -6.50
C ILE A 10 -17.14 -18.83 -7.41
N LEU A 11 -16.53 -17.79 -6.86
CA LEU A 11 -16.08 -16.62 -7.60
C LEU A 11 -14.96 -16.94 -8.59
N SER A 12 -14.14 -17.96 -8.33
CA SER A 12 -13.08 -18.41 -9.25
C SER A 12 -13.64 -18.87 -10.61
N ASN A 13 -14.89 -19.33 -10.66
CA ASN A 13 -15.54 -19.67 -11.93
C ASN A 13 -15.90 -18.46 -12.80
N LEU A 14 -15.86 -17.26 -12.24
CA LEU A 14 -16.17 -16.02 -12.96
C LEU A 14 -14.94 -15.33 -13.52
N VAL A 15 -13.73 -15.84 -13.25
CA VAL A 15 -12.45 -15.20 -13.63
C VAL A 15 -11.61 -16.18 -14.44
N THR A 16 -11.15 -15.73 -15.61
CA THR A 16 -10.23 -16.54 -16.41
C THR A 16 -8.82 -16.48 -15.87
N PHE A 17 -8.06 -17.56 -16.01
CA PHE A 17 -6.64 -17.62 -15.62
C PHE A 17 -5.81 -16.51 -16.31
N SER A 18 -6.06 -16.24 -17.59
CA SER A 18 -5.39 -15.16 -18.32
C SER A 18 -5.71 -13.76 -17.78
N ARG A 19 -6.88 -13.57 -17.16
CA ARG A 19 -7.21 -12.29 -16.49
C ARG A 19 -6.39 -12.10 -15.23
N LEU A 20 -6.18 -13.16 -14.45
CA LEU A 20 -5.34 -13.13 -13.24
C LEU A 20 -3.88 -12.83 -13.59
N LEU A 21 -3.33 -13.46 -14.61
CA LEU A 21 -1.97 -13.21 -15.07
C LEU A 21 -1.73 -11.77 -15.61
N ARG A 22 -2.79 -11.08 -16.03
CA ARG A 22 -2.72 -9.67 -16.45
C ARG A 22 -2.89 -8.66 -15.34
N ASN A 23 -3.18 -9.12 -14.10
CA ASN A 23 -3.24 -8.22 -12.96
C ASN A 23 -1.84 -7.64 -12.68
N PRO A 24 -1.66 -6.30 -12.69
CA PRO A 24 -0.34 -5.69 -12.55
C PRO A 24 0.38 -6.07 -11.25
N THR A 25 -0.34 -6.13 -10.13
CA THR A 25 0.22 -6.51 -8.83
C THR A 25 0.72 -7.96 -8.87
N THR A 26 -0.12 -8.90 -9.31
CA THR A 26 0.25 -10.31 -9.43
C THR A 26 1.42 -10.51 -10.39
N LYS A 27 1.44 -9.77 -11.51
CA LYS A 27 2.54 -9.83 -12.49
C LYS A 27 3.86 -9.34 -11.88
N GLN A 28 3.85 -8.26 -11.12
CA GLN A 28 5.05 -7.75 -10.44
C GLN A 28 5.55 -8.76 -9.41
N GLU A 29 4.66 -9.25 -8.54
CA GLU A 29 5.01 -10.23 -7.52
C GLU A 29 5.52 -11.55 -8.11
N MET A 30 4.99 -11.98 -9.26
CA MET A 30 5.52 -13.14 -9.99
C MET A 30 6.93 -12.91 -10.51
N ALA A 31 7.25 -11.69 -10.94
CA ALA A 31 8.60 -11.35 -11.40
C ALA A 31 9.63 -11.38 -10.25
N ASP A 32 9.17 -11.07 -9.03
CA ASP A 32 10.02 -11.07 -7.82
C ASP A 32 10.22 -12.50 -7.24
N LEU A 33 9.45 -13.49 -7.72
CA LEU A 33 9.58 -14.87 -7.28
C LEU A 33 10.73 -15.57 -7.99
N ASN A 34 11.64 -16.17 -7.21
CA ASN A 34 12.72 -17.03 -7.73
C ASN A 34 12.26 -18.48 -8.05
N ARG A 35 10.95 -18.71 -8.19
CA ARG A 35 10.35 -20.04 -8.44
C ARG A 35 9.06 -19.92 -9.23
N GLN A 36 8.61 -21.03 -9.80
CA GLN A 36 7.30 -21.10 -10.46
C GLN A 36 6.17 -20.80 -9.46
N PRO A 37 5.22 -19.90 -9.80
CA PRO A 37 4.09 -19.59 -8.94
C PRO A 37 3.15 -20.78 -8.80
N SER A 38 2.66 -21.01 -7.60
CA SER A 38 1.63 -22.03 -7.35
C SER A 38 0.25 -21.56 -7.85
N VAL A 39 -0.69 -22.50 -8.01
CA VAL A 39 -2.08 -22.18 -8.34
C VAL A 39 -2.70 -21.25 -7.29
N ALA A 40 -2.42 -21.50 -6.01
CA ALA A 40 -2.90 -20.66 -4.92
C ALA A 40 -2.33 -19.23 -5.01
N PHE A 41 -1.05 -19.10 -5.40
CA PHE A 41 -0.44 -17.78 -5.61
C PHE A 41 -1.11 -17.01 -6.75
N VAL A 42 -1.38 -17.65 -7.88
CA VAL A 42 -2.07 -16.97 -9.00
C VAL A 42 -3.53 -16.67 -8.66
N GLY A 43 -4.17 -17.50 -7.81
CA GLY A 43 -5.56 -17.40 -7.43
C GLY A 43 -5.85 -16.44 -6.26
N TYR A 44 -4.82 -15.99 -5.48
CA TYR A 44 -5.07 -15.17 -4.29
C TYR A 44 -5.89 -13.88 -4.57
N PRO A 45 -5.82 -13.23 -5.75
CA PRO A 45 -6.65 -12.06 -6.00
C PRO A 45 -8.16 -12.35 -5.99
N VAL A 46 -8.55 -13.59 -6.31
CA VAL A 46 -9.94 -14.01 -6.20
C VAL A 46 -10.33 -14.21 -4.73
N SER A 47 -9.44 -14.77 -3.92
CA SER A 47 -9.66 -14.87 -2.48
C SER A 47 -9.81 -13.50 -1.84
N GLN A 48 -8.96 -12.53 -2.21
CA GLN A 48 -9.07 -11.15 -1.75
C GLN A 48 -10.38 -10.50 -2.21
N ALA A 49 -10.83 -10.77 -3.43
CA ALA A 49 -12.15 -10.32 -3.91
C ALA A 49 -13.28 -10.95 -3.09
N ALA A 50 -13.16 -12.21 -2.68
CA ALA A 50 -14.13 -12.87 -1.81
C ALA A 50 -14.17 -12.23 -0.41
N ASP A 51 -13.01 -11.89 0.18
CA ASP A 51 -12.93 -11.14 1.45
C ASP A 51 -13.72 -9.82 1.37
N ILE A 52 -13.53 -9.07 0.28
CA ILE A 52 -14.22 -7.81 0.06
C ILE A 52 -15.73 -8.05 -0.13
N LEU A 53 -16.11 -8.88 -1.07
CA LEU A 53 -17.50 -9.04 -1.48
C LEU A 53 -18.37 -9.70 -0.41
N MET A 54 -17.80 -10.57 0.41
CA MET A 54 -18.50 -11.20 1.54
C MET A 54 -19.06 -10.15 2.50
N MET A 55 -18.36 -9.03 2.69
CA MET A 55 -18.78 -7.93 3.56
C MET A 55 -19.75 -6.96 2.89
N ARG A 56 -20.02 -7.11 1.58
CA ARG A 56 -20.91 -6.27 0.77
C ARG A 56 -20.65 -4.77 0.92
N PRO A 57 -19.38 -4.29 0.89
CA PRO A 57 -19.07 -2.88 1.10
C PRO A 57 -19.44 -2.04 -0.13
N GLN A 58 -19.81 -0.79 0.11
CA GLN A 58 -19.90 0.22 -0.95
C GLN A 58 -18.51 0.85 -1.21
N TYR A 59 -17.69 1.00 -0.16
CA TYR A 59 -16.36 1.58 -0.22
C TYR A 59 -15.35 0.74 0.56
N VAL A 60 -14.13 0.63 0.01
CA VAL A 60 -13.03 -0.14 0.61
C VAL A 60 -11.83 0.80 0.77
N PRO A 61 -11.42 1.16 2.01
CA PRO A 61 -10.22 1.94 2.24
C PRO A 61 -8.98 1.05 2.00
N VAL A 62 -8.12 1.47 1.08
CA VAL A 62 -6.93 0.72 0.68
C VAL A 62 -5.79 1.64 0.26
N GLY A 63 -4.57 1.12 0.22
CA GLY A 63 -3.44 1.80 -0.44
C GLY A 63 -3.63 1.86 -1.96
N PRO A 64 -2.97 2.81 -2.64
CA PRO A 64 -3.08 2.98 -4.10
C PRO A 64 -2.56 1.76 -4.88
N ASP A 65 -1.67 0.96 -4.30
CA ASP A 65 -1.16 -0.31 -4.83
C ASP A 65 -2.24 -1.40 -4.94
N GLN A 66 -3.32 -1.29 -4.17
CA GLN A 66 -4.45 -2.22 -4.18
C GLN A 66 -5.52 -1.90 -5.24
N ARG A 67 -5.33 -0.83 -6.03
CA ARG A 67 -6.28 -0.46 -7.09
C ARG A 67 -6.59 -1.62 -8.05
N PRO A 68 -5.61 -2.41 -8.54
CA PRO A 68 -5.90 -3.55 -9.43
C PRO A 68 -6.74 -4.64 -8.76
N GLN A 69 -6.64 -4.81 -7.45
CA GLN A 69 -7.42 -5.80 -6.69
C GLN A 69 -8.88 -5.33 -6.52
N ILE A 70 -9.08 -4.04 -6.24
CA ILE A 70 -10.43 -3.46 -6.18
C ILE A 70 -11.12 -3.57 -7.55
N GLU A 71 -10.43 -3.27 -8.65
CA GLU A 71 -11.01 -3.41 -9.99
C GLU A 71 -11.36 -4.87 -10.31
N LEU A 72 -10.56 -5.84 -9.89
CA LEU A 72 -10.90 -7.26 -10.05
C LEU A 72 -12.16 -7.62 -9.24
N ALA A 73 -12.27 -7.16 -7.99
CA ALA A 73 -13.46 -7.39 -7.16
C ALA A 73 -14.71 -6.78 -7.81
N ARG A 74 -14.59 -5.59 -8.41
CA ARG A 74 -15.68 -4.94 -9.16
C ARG A 74 -16.12 -5.77 -10.37
N GLU A 75 -15.16 -6.23 -11.18
CA GLU A 75 -15.44 -7.10 -12.34
C GLU A 75 -16.17 -8.39 -11.91
N ILE A 76 -15.73 -9.00 -10.81
CA ILE A 76 -16.35 -10.22 -10.26
C ILE A 76 -17.78 -9.93 -9.81
N ALA A 77 -17.98 -8.84 -9.03
CA ALA A 77 -19.32 -8.45 -8.57
C ALA A 77 -20.28 -8.22 -9.75
N GLN A 78 -19.85 -7.49 -10.78
CA GLN A 78 -20.66 -7.23 -11.97
C GLN A 78 -21.00 -8.52 -12.73
N ARG A 79 -20.03 -9.43 -12.91
CA ARG A 79 -20.26 -10.72 -13.57
C ARG A 79 -21.20 -11.61 -12.77
N PHE A 80 -21.03 -11.64 -11.44
CA PHE A 80 -21.93 -12.39 -10.58
C PHE A 80 -23.34 -11.85 -10.67
N ASN A 81 -23.52 -10.54 -10.50
CA ASN A 81 -24.82 -9.90 -10.55
C ASN A 81 -25.53 -10.10 -11.90
N SER A 82 -24.78 -10.06 -13.01
CA SER A 82 -25.35 -10.28 -14.33
C SER A 82 -25.86 -11.72 -14.57
N GLN A 83 -25.30 -12.71 -13.88
CA GLN A 83 -25.66 -14.11 -14.05
C GLN A 83 -26.67 -14.61 -13.02
N PHE A 84 -26.59 -14.12 -11.79
CA PHE A 84 -27.33 -14.67 -10.65
C PHE A 84 -28.28 -13.66 -9.98
N GLY A 85 -28.30 -12.41 -10.47
CA GLY A 85 -29.10 -11.32 -9.87
C GLY A 85 -28.30 -10.43 -8.94
N ASP A 86 -28.81 -9.25 -8.65
CA ASP A 86 -28.15 -8.20 -7.89
C ASP A 86 -27.95 -8.58 -6.42
N LEU A 87 -26.82 -9.20 -6.12
CA LEU A 87 -26.42 -9.58 -4.76
C LEU A 87 -25.32 -8.66 -4.20
N PHE A 88 -24.25 -8.43 -4.96
CA PHE A 88 -23.09 -7.70 -4.49
C PHE A 88 -23.13 -6.22 -4.90
N PRO A 89 -23.01 -5.27 -3.95
CA PRO A 89 -22.65 -3.92 -4.33
C PRO A 89 -21.34 -3.92 -5.12
N VAL A 90 -21.22 -3.07 -6.15
CA VAL A 90 -19.96 -2.92 -6.88
C VAL A 90 -19.07 -1.99 -6.07
N PRO A 91 -17.99 -2.49 -5.40
CA PRO A 91 -17.27 -1.70 -4.42
C PRO A 91 -16.46 -0.57 -5.07
N GLY A 92 -16.38 0.61 -4.43
CA GLY A 92 -15.45 1.69 -4.76
C GLY A 92 -14.21 1.64 -3.88
N GLY A 93 -13.03 1.98 -4.42
CA GLY A 93 -11.82 2.14 -3.62
C GLY A 93 -11.71 3.55 -3.06
N VAL A 94 -11.41 3.68 -1.76
CA VAL A 94 -10.96 4.92 -1.14
C VAL A 94 -9.45 4.80 -0.90
N TYR A 95 -8.67 5.56 -1.68
CA TYR A 95 -7.23 5.38 -1.73
C TYR A 95 -6.53 6.39 -0.83
N GLY A 96 -5.82 5.88 0.18
CA GLY A 96 -4.93 6.67 1.03
C GLY A 96 -3.57 6.93 0.37
N GLU A 97 -2.73 7.70 1.04
CA GLU A 97 -1.34 7.86 0.63
C GLU A 97 -0.52 6.62 1.00
N GLN A 98 0.46 6.30 0.15
CA GLN A 98 1.39 5.20 0.41
C GLN A 98 2.58 5.70 1.20
N SER A 99 2.85 5.09 2.36
CA SER A 99 4.05 5.37 3.14
C SER A 99 5.29 4.88 2.39
N ARG A 100 6.28 5.76 2.26
CA ARG A 100 7.61 5.40 1.73
C ARG A 100 8.43 4.71 2.81
N GLY A 101 9.31 3.81 2.39
CA GLY A 101 10.27 3.19 3.28
C GLY A 101 11.31 4.19 3.80
N THR A 102 12.04 3.78 4.84
CA THR A 102 13.16 4.55 5.39
C THR A 102 14.31 4.74 4.40
N ASP A 103 14.34 3.93 3.34
CA ASP A 103 15.26 4.06 2.20
C ASP A 103 14.90 5.19 1.21
N GLY A 104 13.76 5.86 1.42
CA GLY A 104 13.31 7.01 0.62
C GLY A 104 12.78 6.68 -0.78
N GLY A 105 12.97 5.48 -1.28
CA GLY A 105 12.66 5.10 -2.66
C GLY A 105 11.43 4.24 -2.83
N SER A 106 11.34 3.16 -2.12
CA SER A 106 10.33 2.12 -2.29
C SER A 106 9.20 2.22 -1.25
N LYS A 107 8.14 1.46 -1.48
CA LYS A 107 7.07 1.23 -0.50
C LYS A 107 7.66 0.70 0.81
N MET A 108 7.18 1.19 1.94
CA MET A 108 7.49 0.63 3.25
C MET A 108 7.05 -0.82 3.31
N SER A 109 7.99 -1.71 3.67
CA SER A 109 7.73 -3.15 3.77
C SER A 109 8.65 -3.80 4.81
N THR A 110 8.09 -4.67 5.62
CA THR A 110 8.87 -5.46 6.60
C THR A 110 9.84 -6.41 5.89
N SER A 111 9.46 -6.97 4.76
CA SER A 111 10.30 -7.89 3.97
C SER A 111 11.50 -7.20 3.32
N LEU A 112 11.42 -5.88 3.07
CA LEU A 112 12.53 -5.08 2.55
C LEU A 112 13.41 -4.50 3.67
N GLY A 113 13.02 -4.64 4.93
CA GLY A 113 13.76 -4.10 6.07
C GLY A 113 13.74 -2.57 6.17
N ASN A 114 12.90 -1.89 5.37
CA ASN A 114 12.77 -0.44 5.30
C ASN A 114 11.56 0.11 6.05
N ALA A 115 11.05 -0.65 7.04
CA ALA A 115 9.88 -0.28 7.83
C ALA A 115 10.26 0.13 9.26
N ILE A 116 9.51 1.08 9.81
CA ILE A 116 9.44 1.32 11.24
C ILE A 116 8.28 0.47 11.76
N ASN A 117 8.57 -0.48 12.66
CA ASN A 117 7.54 -1.35 13.23
C ASN A 117 6.96 -0.72 14.49
N LEU A 118 5.67 -0.98 14.77
CA LEU A 118 5.01 -0.49 15.98
C LEU A 118 5.62 -1.00 17.27
N CYS A 119 6.37 -2.11 17.21
CA CYS A 119 7.05 -2.72 18.35
C CYS A 119 8.56 -2.41 18.39
N ASP A 120 9.08 -1.53 17.53
CA ASP A 120 10.47 -1.11 17.59
C ASP A 120 10.71 -0.30 18.87
N TYR A 121 11.85 -0.53 19.53
CA TYR A 121 12.27 0.28 20.66
C TYR A 121 12.65 1.70 20.22
N PRO A 122 12.50 2.72 21.10
CA PRO A 122 12.79 4.13 20.75
C PRO A 122 14.16 4.31 20.08
N GLU A 123 15.20 3.67 20.59
CA GLU A 123 16.57 3.76 20.06
C GLU A 123 16.68 3.15 18.64
N THR A 124 15.83 2.17 18.34
CA THR A 124 15.76 1.57 17.01
C THR A 124 15.04 2.49 16.03
N ILE A 125 13.99 3.16 16.48
CA ILE A 125 13.25 4.14 15.69
C ILE A 125 14.16 5.32 15.37
N GLU A 126 14.83 5.89 16.37
CA GLU A 126 15.80 6.99 16.22
C GLU A 126 16.85 6.65 15.17
N ARG A 127 17.54 5.52 15.32
CA ARG A 127 18.55 5.06 14.34
C ARG A 127 17.98 4.89 12.92
N LYS A 128 16.74 4.41 12.79
CA LYS A 128 16.08 4.25 11.47
C LYS A 128 15.74 5.61 10.86
N VAL A 129 15.30 6.57 11.66
CA VAL A 129 14.98 7.93 11.22
C VAL A 129 16.24 8.66 10.83
N ASP A 130 17.32 8.58 11.62
CA ASP A 130 18.62 9.19 11.32
C ASP A 130 19.23 8.66 10.02
N ALA A 131 18.99 7.38 9.73
CA ALA A 131 19.46 6.73 8.49
C ALA A 131 18.55 7.00 7.27
N MET A 132 17.44 7.74 7.43
CA MET A 132 16.55 8.05 6.32
C MET A 132 17.23 8.90 5.27
N GLN A 133 16.99 8.53 4.00
CA GLN A 133 17.41 9.37 2.90
C GLN A 133 16.60 10.68 2.90
N THR A 134 17.29 11.79 3.06
CA THR A 134 16.70 13.14 3.04
C THR A 134 16.79 13.78 1.65
N ASP A 135 16.48 15.08 1.51
CA ASP A 135 16.62 15.78 0.24
C ASP A 135 18.10 15.88 -0.18
N SER A 136 18.48 15.14 -1.21
CA SER A 136 19.86 15.11 -1.74
C SER A 136 20.36 16.45 -2.29
N ALA A 137 19.48 17.41 -2.52
CA ALA A 137 19.87 18.76 -2.93
C ALA A 137 20.34 19.63 -1.75
N ARG A 138 20.07 19.20 -0.53
CA ARG A 138 20.53 19.87 0.69
C ARG A 138 21.89 19.31 1.10
N VAL A 139 22.94 20.06 0.81
CA VAL A 139 24.33 19.65 1.07
C VAL A 139 24.79 20.13 2.45
N GLN A 140 24.41 21.35 2.83
CA GLN A 140 24.76 21.94 4.13
C GLN A 140 23.54 22.00 5.05
N ARG A 141 23.77 22.00 6.36
CA ARG A 141 22.69 22.05 7.37
C ARG A 141 21.76 23.24 7.17
N ASN A 142 22.29 24.38 6.77
CA ASN A 142 21.55 25.64 6.59
C ASN A 142 20.97 25.82 5.18
N ASP A 143 21.17 24.87 4.27
CA ASP A 143 20.57 24.94 2.95
C ASP A 143 19.04 24.78 3.05
N PRO A 144 18.26 25.56 2.27
CA PRO A 144 16.82 25.36 2.18
C PRO A 144 16.46 23.97 1.70
N GLY A 145 15.62 23.27 2.44
CA GLY A 145 15.14 21.94 2.09
C GLY A 145 13.80 21.98 1.35
N ARG A 146 13.46 20.85 0.72
CA ARG A 146 12.18 20.62 0.06
C ARG A 146 11.39 19.57 0.84
N SER A 147 10.55 20.07 1.76
CA SER A 147 9.75 19.21 2.66
C SER A 147 8.92 18.16 1.92
N GLU A 148 8.39 18.49 0.74
CA GLU A 148 7.61 17.60 -0.11
C GLU A 148 8.38 16.36 -0.62
N ARG A 149 9.72 16.41 -0.60
CA ARG A 149 10.58 15.29 -0.99
C ARG A 149 11.11 14.49 0.20
N CYS A 150 10.94 15.04 1.41
CA CYS A 150 11.47 14.44 2.63
C CYS A 150 10.57 13.31 3.14
N PRO A 151 11.07 12.07 3.28
CA PRO A 151 10.29 10.99 3.88
C PRO A 151 9.92 11.27 5.34
N VAL A 152 10.78 11.92 6.11
CA VAL A 152 10.51 12.29 7.50
C VAL A 152 9.30 13.24 7.59
N HIS A 153 9.25 14.27 6.71
CA HIS A 153 8.09 15.17 6.65
C HIS A 153 6.77 14.41 6.35
N ARG A 154 6.83 13.42 5.44
CA ARG A 154 5.66 12.58 5.15
C ARG A 154 5.24 11.72 6.32
N PHE A 155 6.18 11.26 7.14
CA PHE A 155 5.85 10.58 8.40
C PHE A 155 5.10 11.50 9.35
N HIS A 156 5.56 12.74 9.52
CA HIS A 156 4.87 13.72 10.35
C HIS A 156 3.45 14.02 9.84
N GLN A 157 3.26 14.10 8.52
CA GLN A 157 1.91 14.21 7.93
C GLN A 157 1.04 13.00 8.26
N GLY A 158 1.58 11.78 8.11
CA GLY A 158 0.85 10.54 8.35
C GLY A 158 0.46 10.31 9.81
N ILE A 159 1.30 10.76 10.75
CA ILE A 159 1.05 10.65 12.20
C ILE A 159 0.12 11.78 12.68
N GLY A 160 -0.03 12.85 11.91
CA GLY A 160 -0.85 14.00 12.28
C GLY A 160 -0.25 14.85 13.39
N THR A 161 1.08 15.12 13.30
CA THR A 161 1.78 15.92 14.30
C THR A 161 1.32 17.38 14.29
N ASP A 162 1.10 17.98 15.47
CA ASP A 162 0.69 19.38 15.63
C ASP A 162 1.76 20.37 15.14
N SER A 163 3.03 19.93 15.09
CA SER A 163 4.19 20.75 14.70
C SER A 163 4.46 20.76 13.20
N LEU A 164 3.61 20.15 12.36
CA LEU A 164 3.89 19.97 10.93
C LEU A 164 4.25 21.26 10.20
N ASN A 165 3.50 22.34 10.44
CA ASN A 165 3.76 23.63 9.81
C ASN A 165 5.13 24.22 10.24
N GLN A 166 5.51 24.06 11.51
CA GLN A 166 6.80 24.52 12.03
C GLN A 166 7.96 23.75 11.41
N ILE A 167 7.80 22.42 11.27
CA ILE A 167 8.79 21.55 10.63
C ILE A 167 8.96 21.94 9.16
N GLU A 168 7.85 22.18 8.46
CA GLU A 168 7.88 22.57 7.05
C GLU A 168 8.57 23.93 6.84
N GLU A 169 8.21 24.94 7.64
CA GLU A 169 8.80 26.27 7.59
C GLU A 169 10.28 26.26 7.97
N GLY A 170 10.65 25.52 9.03
CA GLY A 170 12.02 25.34 9.46
C GLY A 170 12.89 24.62 8.43
N CYS A 171 12.34 23.61 7.75
CA CYS A 171 13.01 22.92 6.66
C CYS A 171 13.24 23.85 5.46
N ARG A 172 12.21 24.58 5.03
CA ARG A 172 12.29 25.49 3.86
C ARG A 172 13.19 26.70 4.10
N SER A 173 13.25 27.21 5.32
CA SER A 173 14.12 28.32 5.68
C SER A 173 15.57 27.90 5.96
N GLY A 174 15.84 26.60 6.10
CA GLY A 174 17.14 26.09 6.54
C GLY A 174 17.40 26.24 8.05
N ALA A 175 16.39 26.61 8.83
CA ALA A 175 16.52 26.78 10.29
C ALA A 175 16.59 25.43 11.03
N LEU A 176 15.96 24.39 10.48
CA LEU A 176 16.03 23.01 11.00
C LEU A 176 16.95 22.15 10.13
N GLY A 177 17.83 21.38 10.73
CA GLY A 177 18.57 20.30 10.08
C GLY A 177 17.67 19.09 9.81
N CYS A 178 18.17 18.13 9.02
CA CYS A 178 17.41 16.92 8.69
C CYS A 178 17.30 15.91 9.86
N VAL A 179 18.16 16.08 10.88
CA VAL A 179 18.24 15.23 12.09
C VAL A 179 18.06 16.04 13.39
N ASP A 180 17.57 17.29 13.29
CA ASP A 180 17.20 18.08 14.44
C ASP A 180 15.75 17.72 14.85
#